data_aaa9ac3b33c91bcf3a0db93f2341d353
#
_entry.id   aaa9ac3b33c91bcf3a0db93f2341d353
#
_cell.length_a   1.000
_cell.length_b   1.000
_cell.length_c   1.000
_cell.angle_alpha   90.00
_cell.angle_beta   90.00
_cell.angle_gamma   90.00
#
_symmetry.space_group_name_H-M   'P 1'
#
loop_
_entity.id
_entity.type
_entity.pdbx_description
1 polymer ?
#
loop_
_entity_poly.entity_id
_entity_poly.type
_entity_poly.pdbx_seq_one_letter_code
_entity_poly.pdbx_strand_id
1 'polypeptide(L)'
;EQEPTSVAVAAASGPAPMSVEWLRTNLPVLRDKAIDQPTTANVSAYYYAQRIMMDKAQVFSDKAREVTTSDPLLDENLRVPFASAAKAAQLRNANESKAAILAAVAAKAGLWFFHDDTCQYCESQVPIANTIARRYGIPVVYISRQGGAIRGLDPSIPVKAAQGRFEKLGVTHTPSVMMLVPPKDYYLIAQGFASLTSLEDRIVNAAHRYGLVEERLYQDAVPTSRGILSADTSTSGEVVDWNAPEQWVPHLKKMIADTYGIGEVK
;
A
#
# COMPACT_ATOMS: atom_id res chain seq x y z
N GLU A 1 61.17 -4.71 43.19
CA GLU A 1 60.30 -4.98 42.05
C GLU A 1 58.90 -5.35 42.58
N GLN A 2 57.96 -4.39 42.49
CA GLN A 2 56.57 -4.63 42.82
C GLN A 2 55.83 -4.81 41.48
N GLU A 3 55.21 -6.02 41.29
CA GLU A 3 54.34 -6.29 40.19
C GLU A 3 53.07 -5.36 40.25
N PRO A 4 52.62 -4.82 39.12
CA PRO A 4 51.40 -4.01 39.11
C PRO A 4 50.18 -4.89 39.33
N THR A 5 49.49 -4.69 40.46
CA THR A 5 48.23 -5.30 40.78
C THR A 5 47.16 -4.97 39.72
N SER A 6 46.75 -5.94 38.92
CA SER A 6 45.65 -5.85 38.01
C SER A 6 44.37 -5.57 38.78
N VAL A 7 43.88 -4.34 38.73
CA VAL A 7 42.57 -3.98 39.27
C VAL A 7 41.53 -4.52 38.27
N ALA A 8 40.89 -5.61 38.66
CA ALA A 8 39.71 -6.13 37.97
C ALA A 8 38.61 -5.07 38.00
N VAL A 9 38.34 -4.40 36.89
CA VAL A 9 37.20 -3.52 36.73
C VAL A 9 35.94 -4.39 36.79
N ALA A 10 35.21 -4.27 37.90
CA ALA A 10 33.91 -4.91 38.04
C ALA A 10 33.04 -4.59 36.83
N ALA A 11 32.47 -5.62 36.20
CA ALA A 11 31.57 -5.45 35.08
C ALA A 11 30.41 -4.53 35.50
N ALA A 12 30.31 -3.36 34.91
CA ALA A 12 29.26 -2.40 35.20
C ALA A 12 27.90 -3.04 34.82
N SER A 13 26.99 -3.14 35.79
CA SER A 13 25.63 -3.64 35.61
C SER A 13 24.79 -2.59 34.84
N GLY A 14 24.95 -2.52 33.52
CA GLY A 14 24.23 -1.58 32.67
C GLY A 14 24.67 -1.66 31.21
N PRO A 15 24.00 -0.95 30.29
CA PRO A 15 24.39 -0.94 28.89
C PRO A 15 25.79 -0.37 28.71
N ALA A 16 26.56 -0.96 27.81
CA ALA A 16 27.93 -0.53 27.51
C ALA A 16 28.00 0.98 27.19
N PRO A 17 28.93 1.75 27.75
CA PRO A 17 29.06 3.17 27.45
C PRO A 17 29.09 3.44 25.95
N MET A 18 28.39 4.51 25.52
CA MET A 18 28.23 4.89 24.11
C MET A 18 27.57 3.84 23.20
N SER A 19 27.00 2.76 23.74
CA SER A 19 26.07 1.91 22.98
C SER A 19 24.78 2.68 22.64
N VAL A 20 24.01 2.19 21.67
CA VAL A 20 22.71 2.80 21.31
C VAL A 20 21.78 2.86 22.50
N GLU A 21 21.74 1.82 23.30
CA GLU A 21 20.94 1.75 24.52
C GLU A 21 21.39 2.76 25.57
N TRP A 22 22.71 2.87 25.78
CA TRP A 22 23.29 3.88 26.68
C TRP A 22 22.96 5.29 26.19
N LEU A 23 23.14 5.60 24.90
CA LEU A 23 22.85 6.90 24.30
C LEU A 23 21.36 7.23 24.42
N ARG A 24 20.47 6.26 24.21
CA ARG A 24 19.02 6.46 24.35
C ARG A 24 18.64 6.97 25.74
N THR A 25 19.28 6.43 26.76
CA THR A 25 19.01 6.78 28.16
C THR A 25 19.74 8.06 28.58
N ASN A 26 21.00 8.22 28.20
CA ASN A 26 21.87 9.25 28.78
C ASN A 26 21.95 10.55 27.97
N LEU A 27 21.71 10.52 26.65
CA LEU A 27 21.82 11.72 25.82
C LEU A 27 20.83 12.82 26.25
N PRO A 28 19.55 12.54 26.56
CA PRO A 28 18.64 13.54 27.13
C PRO A 28 19.14 14.11 28.46
N VAL A 29 19.66 13.26 29.34
CA VAL A 29 20.17 13.69 30.64
C VAL A 29 21.39 14.63 30.49
N LEU A 30 22.29 14.28 29.57
CA LEU A 30 23.47 15.15 29.28
C LEU A 30 23.04 16.51 28.70
N ARG A 31 22.03 16.51 27.82
CA ARG A 31 21.44 17.73 27.26
C ARG A 31 20.87 18.61 28.35
N ASP A 32 19.99 18.06 29.18
CA ASP A 32 19.29 18.81 30.23
C ASP A 32 20.27 19.37 31.24
N LYS A 33 21.30 18.58 31.64
CA LYS A 33 22.38 19.06 32.49
C LYS A 33 23.22 20.20 31.84
N ALA A 34 23.46 20.12 30.52
CA ALA A 34 24.18 21.16 29.80
C ALA A 34 23.36 22.46 29.71
N ILE A 35 22.00 22.36 29.67
CA ILE A 35 21.11 23.51 29.69
C ILE A 35 21.06 24.15 31.09
N ASP A 36 20.85 23.33 32.12
CA ASP A 36 20.72 23.80 33.51
C ASP A 36 22.04 24.40 34.03
N GLN A 37 23.17 23.81 33.66
CA GLN A 37 24.51 24.20 34.06
C GLN A 37 25.47 24.28 32.86
N PRO A 38 25.49 25.39 32.10
CA PRO A 38 26.20 25.50 30.83
C PRO A 38 27.72 25.72 31.02
N THR A 39 28.35 24.79 31.72
CA THR A 39 29.83 24.77 31.83
C THR A 39 30.42 24.14 30.56
N THR A 40 31.68 24.47 30.24
CA THR A 40 32.40 23.85 29.12
C THR A 40 32.36 22.32 29.19
N ALA A 41 32.52 21.74 30.39
CA ALA A 41 32.53 20.31 30.60
C ALA A 41 31.17 19.68 30.28
N ASN A 42 30.04 20.24 30.76
CA ASN A 42 28.71 19.73 30.54
C ASN A 42 28.30 19.86 29.07
N VAL A 43 28.55 21.01 28.45
CA VAL A 43 28.24 21.25 27.04
C VAL A 43 29.06 20.32 26.14
N SER A 44 30.39 20.18 26.42
CA SER A 44 31.23 19.26 25.66
C SER A 44 30.77 17.81 25.81
N ALA A 45 30.42 17.34 27.01
CA ALA A 45 29.92 15.98 27.24
C ALA A 45 28.70 15.68 26.39
N TYR A 46 27.73 16.58 26.34
CA TYR A 46 26.56 16.44 25.49
C TYR A 46 26.93 16.37 23.99
N TYR A 47 27.72 17.33 23.50
CA TYR A 47 28.05 17.38 22.07
C TYR A 47 28.93 16.23 21.60
N TYR A 48 29.83 15.71 22.43
CA TYR A 48 30.63 14.53 22.09
C TYR A 48 29.74 13.26 22.05
N ALA A 49 28.80 13.11 22.99
CA ALA A 49 27.84 12.01 22.95
C ALA A 49 26.91 12.10 21.72
N GLN A 50 26.43 13.30 21.39
CA GLN A 50 25.67 13.56 20.18
C GLN A 50 26.47 13.24 18.92
N ARG A 51 27.74 13.63 18.85
CA ARG A 51 28.61 13.32 17.72
C ARG A 51 28.72 11.80 17.50
N ILE A 52 28.97 11.04 18.56
CA ILE A 52 29.06 9.57 18.48
C ILE A 52 27.74 8.97 17.99
N MET A 53 26.61 9.49 18.45
CA MET A 53 25.28 9.06 17.96
C MET A 53 25.13 9.29 16.44
N MET A 54 25.54 10.47 15.96
CA MET A 54 25.47 10.81 14.53
C MET A 54 26.41 9.93 13.70
N ASP A 55 27.64 9.68 14.17
CA ASP A 55 28.61 8.81 13.49
C ASP A 55 28.09 7.36 13.38
N LYS A 56 27.46 6.84 14.45
CA LYS A 56 26.80 5.52 14.41
C LYS A 56 25.63 5.48 13.41
N ALA A 57 24.81 6.55 13.37
CA ALA A 57 23.72 6.67 12.42
C ALA A 57 24.22 6.73 10.97
N GLN A 58 25.35 7.42 10.72
CA GLN A 58 25.97 7.45 9.39
C GLN A 58 26.45 6.06 8.95
N VAL A 59 27.20 5.36 9.81
CA VAL A 59 27.68 4.00 9.52
C VAL A 59 26.51 3.05 9.23
N PHE A 60 25.43 3.13 10.01
CA PHE A 60 24.23 2.35 9.74
C PHE A 60 23.58 2.71 8.39
N SER A 61 23.46 4.02 8.09
CA SER A 61 22.87 4.50 6.83
C SER A 61 23.65 4.01 5.60
N ASP A 62 24.96 4.04 5.66
CA ASP A 62 25.83 3.57 4.58
C ASP A 62 25.69 2.05 4.38
N LYS A 63 25.68 1.29 5.49
CA LYS A 63 25.48 -0.16 5.43
C LYS A 63 24.06 -0.54 5.00
N ALA A 64 23.06 0.19 5.46
CA ALA A 64 21.66 -0.02 5.04
C ALA A 64 21.50 0.20 3.53
N ARG A 65 22.13 1.26 2.99
CA ARG A 65 22.12 1.52 1.53
C ARG A 65 22.81 0.39 0.76
N GLU A 66 23.97 -0.05 1.21
CA GLU A 66 24.68 -1.18 0.59
C GLU A 66 23.80 -2.44 0.55
N VAL A 67 23.21 -2.82 1.69
CA VAL A 67 22.37 -4.01 1.80
C VAL A 67 21.11 -3.89 0.95
N THR A 68 20.39 -2.76 1.03
CA THR A 68 19.12 -2.59 0.28
C THR A 68 19.33 -2.48 -1.22
N THR A 69 20.45 -1.93 -1.71
CA THR A 69 20.72 -1.84 -3.14
C THR A 69 21.33 -3.13 -3.73
N SER A 70 21.96 -3.96 -2.90
CA SER A 70 22.54 -5.23 -3.35
C SER A 70 21.56 -6.40 -3.30
N ASP A 71 20.47 -6.29 -2.56
CA ASP A 71 19.44 -7.33 -2.45
C ASP A 71 18.21 -6.96 -3.29
N PRO A 72 17.93 -7.68 -4.41
CA PRO A 72 16.81 -7.37 -5.29
C PRO A 72 15.43 -7.39 -4.59
N LEU A 73 15.29 -8.10 -3.48
CA LEU A 73 14.03 -8.17 -2.72
C LEU A 73 13.85 -6.97 -1.78
N LEU A 74 14.95 -6.26 -1.46
CA LEU A 74 14.95 -5.06 -0.64
C LEU A 74 15.10 -3.78 -1.48
N ASP A 75 15.49 -3.89 -2.76
CA ASP A 75 15.60 -2.74 -3.64
C ASP A 75 14.23 -2.27 -4.11
N GLU A 76 13.70 -1.28 -3.41
CA GLU A 76 12.42 -0.65 -3.73
C GLU A 76 12.35 -0.08 -5.16
N ASN A 77 13.52 0.24 -5.75
CA ASN A 77 13.61 0.73 -7.12
C ASN A 77 13.24 -0.35 -8.16
N LEU A 78 13.40 -1.63 -7.83
CA LEU A 78 12.92 -2.73 -8.66
C LEU A 78 11.40 -2.89 -8.60
N ARG A 79 10.80 -2.61 -7.45
CA ARG A 79 9.35 -2.63 -7.27
C ARG A 79 8.68 -1.41 -7.86
N VAL A 80 9.20 -0.21 -7.56
CA VAL A 80 8.69 1.09 -8.03
C VAL A 80 9.86 1.92 -8.57
N PRO A 81 10.16 1.85 -9.89
CA PRO A 81 11.28 2.55 -10.48
C PRO A 81 11.26 4.06 -10.28
N PHE A 82 12.40 4.66 -9.92
CA PHE A 82 12.56 6.10 -9.82
C PHE A 82 12.94 6.74 -11.16
N ALA A 83 13.66 6.02 -12.03
CA ALA A 83 14.05 6.53 -13.33
C ALA A 83 12.83 6.79 -14.23
N SER A 84 12.75 7.97 -14.83
CA SER A 84 11.58 8.42 -15.60
C SER A 84 11.20 7.48 -16.74
N ALA A 85 12.16 6.93 -17.46
CA ALA A 85 11.91 5.98 -18.55
C ALA A 85 11.34 4.66 -18.05
N ALA A 86 11.92 4.09 -16.97
CA ALA A 86 11.46 2.86 -16.35
C ALA A 86 10.07 3.04 -15.71
N LYS A 87 9.84 4.18 -15.04
CA LYS A 87 8.54 4.54 -14.48
C LYS A 87 7.47 4.67 -15.56
N ALA A 88 7.79 5.30 -16.70
CA ALA A 88 6.88 5.42 -17.84
C ALA A 88 6.54 4.05 -18.45
N ALA A 89 7.52 3.15 -18.55
CA ALA A 89 7.30 1.77 -19.01
C ALA A 89 6.40 0.99 -18.03
N GLN A 90 6.68 1.07 -16.73
CA GLN A 90 5.86 0.43 -15.70
C GLN A 90 4.42 0.95 -15.73
N LEU A 91 4.22 2.27 -15.89
CA LEU A 91 2.89 2.87 -15.97
C LEU A 91 2.12 2.39 -17.20
N ARG A 92 2.79 2.25 -18.36
CA ARG A 92 2.15 1.69 -19.58
C ARG A 92 1.69 0.26 -19.33
N ASN A 93 2.57 -0.60 -18.82
CA ASN A 93 2.24 -2.00 -18.51
C ASN A 93 1.10 -2.10 -17.50
N ALA A 94 1.11 -1.26 -16.45
CA ALA A 94 0.05 -1.21 -15.45
C ALA A 94 -1.29 -0.79 -16.08
N ASN A 95 -1.30 0.18 -16.97
CA ASN A 95 -2.51 0.62 -17.66
C ASN A 95 -3.06 -0.47 -18.62
N GLU A 96 -2.18 -1.19 -19.32
CA GLU A 96 -2.56 -2.33 -20.18
C GLU A 96 -3.17 -3.46 -19.33
N SER A 97 -2.53 -3.82 -18.23
CA SER A 97 -3.05 -4.84 -17.30
C SER A 97 -4.37 -4.40 -16.65
N LYS A 98 -4.50 -3.13 -16.29
CA LYS A 98 -5.75 -2.55 -15.79
C LYS A 98 -6.87 -2.65 -16.82
N ALA A 99 -6.59 -2.32 -18.08
CA ALA A 99 -7.56 -2.46 -19.17
C ALA A 99 -7.97 -3.93 -19.40
N ALA A 100 -7.02 -4.86 -19.30
CA ALA A 100 -7.30 -6.30 -19.38
C ALA A 100 -8.20 -6.79 -18.23
N ILE A 101 -7.98 -6.32 -17.01
CA ILE A 101 -8.86 -6.61 -15.86
C ILE A 101 -10.28 -6.09 -16.13
N LEU A 102 -10.40 -4.83 -16.57
CA LEU A 102 -11.73 -4.23 -16.81
C LEU A 102 -12.47 -4.96 -17.94
N ALA A 103 -11.77 -5.40 -18.99
CA ALA A 103 -12.36 -6.25 -20.03
C ALA A 103 -12.79 -7.63 -19.51
N ALA A 104 -11.97 -8.24 -18.62
CA ALA A 104 -12.33 -9.51 -17.97
C ALA A 104 -13.55 -9.37 -17.05
N VAL A 105 -13.68 -8.24 -16.36
CA VAL A 105 -14.86 -7.90 -15.55
C VAL A 105 -16.12 -7.82 -16.42
N ALA A 106 -16.04 -7.26 -17.63
CA ALA A 106 -17.17 -7.14 -18.54
C ALA A 106 -17.83 -8.49 -18.89
N ALA A 107 -17.06 -9.58 -18.91
CA ALA A 107 -17.57 -10.92 -19.17
C ALA A 107 -18.30 -11.55 -17.96
N LYS A 108 -18.06 -11.04 -16.75
CA LYS A 108 -18.54 -11.65 -15.49
C LYS A 108 -19.48 -10.76 -14.70
N ALA A 109 -19.45 -9.44 -14.93
CA ALA A 109 -20.14 -8.46 -14.11
C ALA A 109 -20.70 -7.30 -14.94
N GLY A 110 -21.59 -6.53 -14.33
CA GLY A 110 -22.11 -5.27 -14.87
C GLY A 110 -22.12 -4.19 -13.80
N LEU A 111 -22.40 -2.96 -14.19
CA LEU A 111 -22.52 -1.83 -13.29
C LEU A 111 -23.98 -1.39 -13.17
N TRP A 112 -24.40 -1.11 -11.96
CA TRP A 112 -25.60 -0.36 -11.67
C TRP A 112 -25.24 1.07 -11.31
N PHE A 113 -25.81 2.01 -12.05
CA PHE A 113 -25.67 3.43 -11.83
C PHE A 113 -26.92 3.97 -11.17
N PHE A 114 -26.83 4.36 -9.91
CA PHE A 114 -27.94 4.90 -9.13
C PHE A 114 -27.95 6.42 -9.19
N HIS A 115 -29.11 6.99 -9.51
CA HIS A 115 -29.30 8.44 -9.57
C HIS A 115 -30.68 8.87 -9.07
N ASP A 116 -30.79 10.13 -8.71
CA ASP A 116 -32.04 10.83 -8.45
C ASP A 116 -32.30 11.83 -9.58
N ASP A 117 -33.57 12.16 -9.83
CA ASP A 117 -33.98 12.99 -10.95
C ASP A 117 -33.45 14.44 -10.86
N THR A 118 -33.14 14.90 -9.63
CA THR A 118 -32.64 16.26 -9.35
C THR A 118 -31.13 16.30 -9.06
N CYS A 119 -30.42 15.23 -9.36
CA CYS A 119 -29.01 15.09 -8.98
C CYS A 119 -28.07 15.72 -10.01
N GLN A 120 -27.56 16.91 -9.76
CA GLN A 120 -26.65 17.64 -10.64
C GLN A 120 -25.31 16.86 -10.86
N TYR A 121 -24.74 16.26 -9.82
CA TYR A 121 -23.52 15.45 -9.95
C TYR A 121 -23.73 14.17 -10.75
N CYS A 122 -24.96 13.66 -10.81
CA CYS A 122 -25.30 12.50 -11.62
C CYS A 122 -25.16 12.80 -13.11
N GLU A 123 -25.58 13.99 -13.55
CA GLU A 123 -25.40 14.43 -14.95
C GLU A 123 -23.92 14.43 -15.35
N SER A 124 -23.04 14.91 -14.47
CA SER A 124 -21.58 14.91 -14.68
C SER A 124 -20.97 13.50 -14.67
N GLN A 125 -21.59 12.55 -13.98
CA GLN A 125 -21.10 11.17 -13.88
C GLN A 125 -21.49 10.30 -15.09
N VAL A 126 -22.57 10.62 -15.82
CA VAL A 126 -23.06 9.86 -16.96
C VAL A 126 -21.98 9.70 -18.07
N PRO A 127 -21.27 10.75 -18.52
CA PRO A 127 -20.21 10.59 -19.52
C PRO A 127 -19.10 9.63 -19.09
N ILE A 128 -18.80 9.60 -17.79
CA ILE A 128 -17.77 8.72 -17.22
C ILE A 128 -18.27 7.25 -17.24
N ALA A 129 -19.49 7.00 -16.81
CA ALA A 129 -20.09 5.68 -16.87
C ALA A 129 -20.21 5.15 -18.31
N ASN A 130 -20.62 6.01 -19.25
CA ASN A 130 -20.65 5.70 -20.68
C ASN A 130 -19.26 5.41 -21.25
N THR A 131 -18.22 6.11 -20.77
CA THR A 131 -16.84 5.83 -21.18
C THR A 131 -16.39 4.45 -20.75
N ILE A 132 -16.67 4.04 -19.50
CA ILE A 132 -16.40 2.70 -18.99
C ILE A 132 -17.13 1.66 -19.83
N ALA A 133 -18.44 1.86 -20.06
CA ALA A 133 -19.23 0.95 -20.86
C ALA A 133 -18.66 0.74 -22.27
N ARG A 134 -18.32 1.84 -22.98
CA ARG A 134 -17.80 1.78 -24.37
C ARG A 134 -16.37 1.27 -24.45
N ARG A 135 -15.52 1.70 -23.50
CA ARG A 135 -14.08 1.37 -23.55
C ARG A 135 -13.80 -0.09 -23.20
N TYR A 136 -14.53 -0.63 -22.23
CA TYR A 136 -14.25 -1.95 -21.65
C TYR A 136 -15.36 -2.97 -21.93
N GLY A 137 -16.48 -2.54 -22.51
CA GLY A 137 -17.63 -3.42 -22.76
C GLY A 137 -18.42 -3.77 -21.50
N ILE A 138 -18.21 -3.06 -20.38
CA ILE A 138 -18.92 -3.36 -19.13
C ILE A 138 -20.36 -2.85 -19.24
N PRO A 139 -21.39 -3.71 -19.12
CA PRO A 139 -22.78 -3.28 -19.18
C PRO A 139 -23.12 -2.32 -18.03
N VAL A 140 -23.77 -1.20 -18.34
CA VAL A 140 -24.25 -0.24 -17.33
C VAL A 140 -25.77 -0.19 -17.37
N VAL A 141 -26.40 -0.41 -16.21
CA VAL A 141 -27.84 -0.27 -16.01
C VAL A 141 -28.10 0.96 -15.15
N TYR A 142 -28.89 1.90 -15.67
CA TYR A 142 -29.26 3.11 -14.97
C TYR A 142 -30.50 2.88 -14.12
N ILE A 143 -30.42 3.27 -12.85
CA ILE A 143 -31.47 3.05 -11.84
C ILE A 143 -31.82 4.38 -11.20
N SER A 144 -33.01 4.88 -11.47
CA SER A 144 -33.54 6.07 -10.83
C SER A 144 -34.34 5.70 -9.58
N ARG A 145 -34.31 6.55 -8.59
CA ARG A 145 -35.17 6.40 -7.41
C ARG A 145 -36.67 6.49 -7.79
N GLN A 146 -37.01 7.38 -8.69
CA GLN A 146 -38.41 7.67 -9.08
C GLN A 146 -38.72 7.25 -10.52
N GLY A 147 -37.74 6.83 -11.29
CA GLY A 147 -37.90 6.42 -12.68
C GLY A 147 -37.70 7.52 -13.71
N GLY A 148 -37.29 8.72 -13.28
CA GLY A 148 -37.05 9.85 -14.17
C GLY A 148 -35.77 9.66 -15.00
N ALA A 149 -35.73 10.37 -16.14
CA ALA A 149 -34.54 10.44 -17.01
C ALA A 149 -33.47 11.30 -16.38
N ILE A 150 -32.23 11.02 -16.71
CA ILE A 150 -31.07 11.84 -16.32
C ILE A 150 -30.53 12.58 -17.54
N ARG A 151 -30.22 13.87 -17.38
CA ARG A 151 -29.63 14.70 -18.42
C ARG A 151 -28.27 14.14 -18.88
N GLY A 152 -28.03 14.09 -20.18
CA GLY A 152 -26.78 13.57 -20.76
C GLY A 152 -26.78 12.06 -21.01
N LEU A 153 -27.82 11.33 -20.57
CA LEU A 153 -28.04 9.95 -20.96
C LEU A 153 -28.79 9.91 -22.29
N ASP A 154 -28.39 9.02 -23.20
CA ASP A 154 -29.10 8.77 -24.45
C ASP A 154 -30.54 8.31 -24.12
N PRO A 155 -31.58 8.96 -24.66
CA PRO A 155 -32.97 8.62 -24.38
C PRO A 155 -33.37 7.17 -24.76
N SER A 156 -32.59 6.51 -25.63
CA SER A 156 -32.80 5.10 -25.98
C SER A 156 -32.36 4.13 -24.87
N ILE A 157 -31.54 4.58 -23.92
CA ILE A 157 -31.09 3.75 -22.81
C ILE A 157 -32.17 3.71 -21.73
N PRO A 158 -32.66 2.53 -21.38
CA PRO A 158 -33.75 2.42 -20.41
C PRO A 158 -33.27 2.72 -18.99
N VAL A 159 -34.05 3.54 -18.27
CA VAL A 159 -33.87 3.81 -16.85
C VAL A 159 -34.85 2.96 -16.06
N LYS A 160 -34.38 2.23 -15.06
CA LYS A 160 -35.24 1.40 -14.20
C LYS A 160 -35.63 2.15 -12.93
N ALA A 161 -36.91 2.22 -12.62
CA ALA A 161 -37.40 2.72 -11.33
C ALA A 161 -37.16 1.66 -10.24
N ALA A 162 -36.57 2.08 -9.11
CA ALA A 162 -36.26 1.13 -8.05
C ALA A 162 -36.18 1.78 -6.64
N GLN A 163 -37.24 2.51 -6.27
CA GLN A 163 -37.31 3.26 -5.01
C GLN A 163 -36.87 2.46 -3.77
N GLY A 164 -37.39 1.25 -3.57
CA GLY A 164 -37.07 0.43 -2.41
C GLY A 164 -35.71 -0.29 -2.48
N ARG A 165 -34.94 -0.16 -3.56
CA ARG A 165 -33.63 -0.81 -3.70
C ARG A 165 -32.49 0.04 -3.15
N PHE A 166 -32.61 1.35 -3.14
CA PHE A 166 -31.57 2.26 -2.64
C PHE A 166 -31.26 1.93 -1.18
N GLU A 167 -32.29 1.87 -0.34
CA GLU A 167 -32.15 1.59 1.09
C GLU A 167 -31.66 0.15 1.34
N LYS A 168 -32.21 -0.82 0.63
CA LYS A 168 -31.83 -2.24 0.77
C LYS A 168 -30.37 -2.51 0.38
N LEU A 169 -29.83 -1.73 -0.55
CA LEU A 169 -28.46 -1.88 -1.05
C LEU A 169 -27.48 -0.91 -0.38
N GLY A 170 -27.92 -0.12 0.62
CA GLY A 170 -27.08 0.82 1.34
C GLY A 170 -26.66 2.04 0.49
N VAL A 171 -27.45 2.37 -0.56
CA VAL A 171 -27.21 3.57 -1.38
C VAL A 171 -27.78 4.77 -0.66
N THR A 172 -26.94 5.55 -0.03
CA THR A 172 -27.31 6.74 0.76
C THR A 172 -27.16 8.05 0.00
N HIS A 173 -26.26 8.09 -0.99
CA HIS A 173 -25.94 9.27 -1.79
C HIS A 173 -25.97 8.94 -3.29
N THR A 174 -26.31 9.92 -4.12
CA THR A 174 -26.25 9.83 -5.57
C THR A 174 -25.27 10.87 -6.16
N PRO A 175 -24.57 10.57 -7.25
CA PRO A 175 -24.55 9.28 -7.95
C PRO A 175 -23.92 8.16 -7.14
N SER A 176 -24.37 6.92 -7.32
CA SER A 176 -23.67 5.76 -6.78
C SER A 176 -23.47 4.71 -7.88
N VAL A 177 -22.32 4.04 -7.83
CA VAL A 177 -21.97 2.97 -8.75
C VAL A 177 -21.78 1.68 -7.96
N MET A 178 -22.45 0.63 -8.39
CA MET A 178 -22.39 -0.69 -7.79
C MET A 178 -22.04 -1.71 -8.85
N MET A 179 -21.13 -2.64 -8.56
CA MET A 179 -20.80 -3.75 -9.43
C MET A 179 -21.70 -4.94 -9.07
N LEU A 180 -22.37 -5.49 -10.07
CA LEU A 180 -23.21 -6.67 -9.95
C LEU A 180 -22.50 -7.85 -10.58
N VAL A 181 -22.31 -8.92 -9.80
CA VAL A 181 -21.76 -10.21 -10.24
C VAL A 181 -22.88 -11.25 -10.15
N PRO A 182 -23.42 -11.72 -11.29
CA PRO A 182 -24.47 -12.75 -11.27
C PRO A 182 -24.02 -14.02 -10.52
N PRO A 183 -24.94 -14.77 -9.87
CA PRO A 183 -26.41 -14.54 -9.93
C PRO A 183 -26.94 -13.54 -8.90
N LYS A 184 -26.18 -13.18 -7.82
CA LYS A 184 -26.77 -12.43 -6.71
C LYS A 184 -25.80 -11.48 -5.98
N ASP A 185 -24.50 -11.51 -6.31
CA ASP A 185 -23.52 -10.72 -5.59
C ASP A 185 -23.45 -9.30 -6.15
N TYR A 186 -23.37 -8.33 -5.27
CA TYR A 186 -23.25 -6.92 -5.62
C TYR A 186 -22.32 -6.19 -4.65
N TYR A 187 -21.54 -5.24 -5.19
CA TYR A 187 -20.50 -4.55 -4.46
C TYR A 187 -20.54 -3.06 -4.72
N LEU A 188 -20.59 -2.27 -3.66
CA LEU A 188 -20.56 -0.82 -3.76
C LEU A 188 -19.17 -0.35 -4.21
N ILE A 189 -19.09 0.27 -5.38
CA ILE A 189 -17.85 0.79 -5.96
C ILE A 189 -17.63 2.24 -5.57
N ALA A 190 -18.66 3.09 -5.66
CA ALA A 190 -18.58 4.50 -5.31
C ALA A 190 -19.92 5.03 -4.83
N GLN A 191 -19.89 5.96 -3.87
CA GLN A 191 -20.98 6.87 -3.54
C GLN A 191 -20.46 8.31 -3.66
N GLY A 192 -21.23 9.16 -4.32
CA GLY A 192 -20.82 10.48 -4.78
C GLY A 192 -20.07 10.44 -6.11
N PHE A 193 -19.73 11.62 -6.62
CA PHE A 193 -19.01 11.77 -7.88
C PHE A 193 -17.61 11.16 -7.81
N ALA A 194 -17.26 10.40 -8.85
CA ALA A 194 -15.94 9.79 -9.00
C ALA A 194 -15.39 10.01 -10.41
N SER A 195 -14.10 10.36 -10.51
CA SER A 195 -13.42 10.48 -11.80
C SER A 195 -13.32 9.12 -12.50
N LEU A 196 -13.07 9.14 -13.82
CA LEU A 196 -12.88 7.92 -14.61
C LEU A 196 -11.80 7.03 -14.00
N THR A 197 -10.61 7.57 -13.74
CA THR A 197 -9.50 6.82 -13.15
C THR A 197 -9.85 6.25 -11.78
N SER A 198 -10.55 7.03 -10.93
CA SER A 198 -10.99 6.54 -9.62
C SER A 198 -11.98 5.39 -9.72
N LEU A 199 -12.90 5.41 -10.67
CA LEU A 199 -13.81 4.29 -10.91
C LEU A 199 -13.09 3.07 -11.45
N GLU A 200 -12.20 3.24 -12.43
CA GLU A 200 -11.36 2.18 -12.97
C GLU A 200 -10.57 1.50 -11.85
N ASP A 201 -9.87 2.26 -11.01
CA ASP A 201 -9.10 1.73 -9.89
C ASP A 201 -9.96 0.97 -8.87
N ARG A 202 -11.13 1.51 -8.54
CA ARG A 202 -12.04 0.86 -7.60
C ARG A 202 -12.65 -0.43 -8.16
N ILE A 203 -12.97 -0.47 -9.46
CA ILE A 203 -13.45 -1.69 -10.12
C ILE A 203 -12.35 -2.74 -10.16
N VAL A 204 -11.10 -2.37 -10.48
CA VAL A 204 -9.93 -3.26 -10.46
C VAL A 204 -9.71 -3.84 -9.07
N ASN A 205 -9.73 -3.01 -8.03
CA ASN A 205 -9.57 -3.46 -6.65
C ASN A 205 -10.74 -4.37 -6.20
N ALA A 206 -11.96 -4.06 -6.61
CA ALA A 206 -13.10 -4.91 -6.32
C ALA A 206 -12.99 -6.25 -7.07
N ALA A 207 -12.61 -6.25 -8.34
CA ALA A 207 -12.41 -7.47 -9.13
C ALA A 207 -11.39 -8.42 -8.49
N HIS A 208 -10.28 -7.89 -7.98
CA HIS A 208 -9.30 -8.67 -7.25
C HIS A 208 -9.87 -9.19 -5.91
N ARG A 209 -10.44 -8.30 -5.09
CA ARG A 209 -10.98 -8.64 -3.76
C ARG A 209 -12.02 -9.76 -3.80
N TYR A 210 -12.82 -9.82 -4.87
CA TYR A 210 -13.89 -10.79 -5.04
C TYR A 210 -13.53 -11.95 -5.97
N GLY A 211 -12.25 -12.13 -6.26
CA GLY A 211 -11.74 -13.30 -7.00
C GLY A 211 -12.16 -13.36 -8.47
N LEU A 212 -12.49 -12.22 -9.09
CA LEU A 212 -12.88 -12.18 -10.51
C LEU A 212 -11.67 -12.23 -11.44
N VAL A 213 -10.49 -11.92 -10.94
CA VAL A 213 -9.21 -11.86 -11.67
C VAL A 213 -8.10 -12.51 -10.87
N GLU A 214 -7.08 -12.98 -11.58
CA GLU A 214 -5.93 -13.63 -10.99
C GLU A 214 -5.00 -12.61 -10.29
N GLU A 215 -4.35 -13.07 -9.22
CA GLU A 215 -3.41 -12.28 -8.41
C GLU A 215 -2.31 -11.62 -9.25
N ARG A 216 -1.69 -12.39 -10.15
CA ARG A 216 -0.60 -11.89 -11.00
C ARG A 216 -1.04 -10.73 -11.90
N LEU A 217 -2.22 -10.83 -12.52
CA LEU A 217 -2.74 -9.75 -13.37
C LEU A 217 -3.05 -8.49 -12.55
N TYR A 218 -3.54 -8.66 -11.31
CA TYR A 218 -3.74 -7.55 -10.38
C TYR A 218 -2.44 -6.89 -9.98
N GLN A 219 -1.41 -7.65 -9.64
CA GLN A 219 -0.08 -7.11 -9.30
C GLN A 219 0.57 -6.37 -10.48
N ASP A 220 0.32 -6.80 -11.71
CA ASP A 220 0.78 -6.08 -12.91
C ASP A 220 0.03 -4.76 -13.09
N ALA A 221 -1.27 -4.71 -12.79
CA ALA A 221 -2.09 -3.51 -12.85
C ALA A 221 -1.82 -2.53 -11.68
N VAL A 222 -1.43 -3.06 -10.51
CA VAL A 222 -1.16 -2.31 -9.27
C VAL A 222 0.23 -2.68 -8.75
N PRO A 223 1.32 -2.16 -9.36
CA PRO A 223 2.69 -2.56 -9.03
C PRO A 223 3.06 -2.39 -7.56
N THR A 224 2.43 -1.45 -6.85
CA THR A 224 2.63 -1.25 -5.41
C THR A 224 2.12 -2.39 -4.54
N SER A 225 1.30 -3.29 -5.09
CA SER A 225 0.83 -4.49 -4.38
C SER A 225 1.80 -5.66 -4.44
N ARG A 226 2.82 -5.59 -5.32
CA ARG A 226 3.81 -6.67 -5.48
C ARG A 226 4.66 -6.82 -4.21
N GLY A 227 4.92 -8.06 -3.84
CA GLY A 227 5.82 -8.40 -2.75
C GLY A 227 5.33 -8.00 -1.35
N ILE A 228 4.06 -7.64 -1.20
CA ILE A 228 3.48 -7.38 0.12
C ILE A 228 3.23 -8.72 0.81
N LEU A 229 3.93 -8.95 1.91
CA LEU A 229 3.65 -10.08 2.79
C LEU A 229 2.46 -9.73 3.70
N SER A 230 1.39 -10.52 3.62
CA SER A 230 0.29 -10.41 4.58
C SER A 230 0.64 -11.11 5.89
N ALA A 231 -0.05 -10.77 6.98
CA ALA A 231 0.14 -11.43 8.28
C ALA A 231 -0.05 -12.96 8.21
N ASP A 232 -0.89 -13.43 7.28
CA ASP A 232 -1.18 -14.86 7.10
C ASP A 232 -0.02 -15.62 6.43
N THR A 233 0.87 -14.94 5.72
CA THR A 233 2.05 -15.54 5.11
C THR A 233 3.15 -15.87 6.12
N SER A 234 3.07 -15.33 7.34
CA SER A 234 4.00 -15.60 8.43
C SER A 234 3.80 -16.97 9.10
N THR A 235 2.72 -17.70 8.78
CA THR A 235 2.32 -18.96 9.44
C THR A 235 2.58 -20.19 8.58
N SER A 236 3.71 -20.27 7.89
CA SER A 236 4.09 -21.46 7.10
C SER A 236 4.44 -22.71 7.92
N GLY A 237 4.13 -22.74 9.22
CA GLY A 237 4.34 -23.91 10.09
C GLY A 237 5.80 -24.23 10.45
N GLU A 238 6.76 -23.52 9.90
CA GLU A 238 8.17 -23.62 10.31
C GLU A 238 8.39 -22.84 11.61
N VAL A 239 8.97 -23.54 12.59
CA VAL A 239 9.40 -22.93 13.84
C VAL A 239 10.71 -22.20 13.59
N VAL A 240 10.64 -20.89 13.50
CA VAL A 240 11.79 -20.01 13.26
C VAL A 240 12.19 -19.32 14.56
N ASP A 241 13.46 -19.36 14.93
CA ASP A 241 13.96 -18.54 16.04
C ASP A 241 14.14 -17.08 15.58
N TRP A 242 13.22 -16.23 16.02
CA TRP A 242 13.22 -14.79 15.69
C TRP A 242 14.35 -13.99 16.37
N ASN A 243 15.11 -14.60 17.27
CA ASN A 243 16.32 -13.99 17.85
C ASN A 243 17.58 -14.29 17.02
N ALA A 244 17.50 -15.18 16.03
CA ALA A 244 18.59 -15.59 15.15
C ALA A 244 18.34 -15.12 13.70
N PRO A 245 18.81 -13.92 13.31
CA PRO A 245 18.59 -13.36 11.96
C PRO A 245 19.04 -14.27 10.82
N GLU A 246 20.09 -15.06 11.02
CA GLU A 246 20.61 -16.04 10.06
C GLU A 246 19.61 -17.15 9.72
N GLN A 247 18.60 -17.36 10.54
CA GLN A 247 17.54 -18.36 10.30
C GLN A 247 16.33 -17.75 9.63
N TRP A 248 15.82 -16.63 10.16
CA TRP A 248 14.56 -16.08 9.65
C TRP A 248 14.73 -15.20 8.40
N VAL A 249 15.90 -14.58 8.15
CA VAL A 249 16.12 -13.77 6.94
C VAL A 249 15.99 -14.63 5.67
N PRO A 250 16.64 -15.81 5.54
CA PRO A 250 16.42 -16.67 4.38
C PRO A 250 14.96 -17.12 4.21
N HIS A 251 14.27 -17.38 5.33
CA HIS A 251 12.85 -17.73 5.30
C HIS A 251 11.98 -16.60 4.72
N LEU A 252 12.16 -15.37 5.19
CA LEU A 252 11.43 -14.21 4.64
C LEU A 252 11.79 -13.92 3.18
N LYS A 253 13.07 -14.07 2.79
CA LYS A 253 13.50 -13.94 1.39
C LYS A 253 12.75 -14.90 0.49
N LYS A 254 12.65 -16.17 0.89
CA LYS A 254 11.90 -17.17 0.14
C LYS A 254 10.42 -16.78 0.01
N MET A 255 9.78 -16.40 1.11
CA MET A 255 8.37 -15.97 1.08
C MET A 255 8.13 -14.78 0.15
N ILE A 256 9.02 -13.77 0.18
CA ILE A 256 8.93 -12.63 -0.71
C ILE A 256 9.15 -13.07 -2.16
N ALA A 257 10.18 -13.87 -2.46
CA ALA A 257 10.47 -14.37 -3.80
C ALA A 257 9.30 -15.17 -4.38
N ASP A 258 8.66 -16.02 -3.58
CA ASP A 258 7.48 -16.80 -3.97
C ASP A 258 6.30 -15.85 -4.30
N THR A 259 6.10 -14.78 -3.51
CA THR A 259 5.07 -13.76 -3.76
C THR A 259 5.32 -12.98 -5.05
N TYR A 260 6.58 -12.72 -5.40
CA TYR A 260 6.96 -12.12 -6.68
C TYR A 260 6.86 -13.08 -7.86
N GLY A 261 6.75 -14.39 -7.63
CA GLY A 261 6.87 -15.42 -8.66
C GLY A 261 8.27 -15.47 -9.29
N ILE A 262 9.29 -15.04 -8.54
CA ILE A 262 10.69 -15.10 -8.91
C ILE A 262 11.23 -16.40 -8.31
N GLY A 263 11.75 -17.32 -9.14
CA GLY A 263 12.41 -18.52 -8.64
C GLY A 263 13.58 -18.17 -7.71
N GLU A 264 14.10 -19.16 -6.95
CA GLU A 264 15.12 -18.97 -5.91
C GLU A 264 16.20 -17.96 -6.32
N VAL A 265 16.21 -16.82 -5.61
CA VAL A 265 17.31 -15.86 -5.67
C VAL A 265 18.49 -16.48 -4.92
N LYS A 266 19.50 -16.93 -5.69
CA LYS A 266 20.74 -17.49 -5.13
C LYS A 266 21.56 -16.41 -4.44
#